data_ff915da217111ef5fb97aaf49c452a43
#
_entry.id   ff915da217111ef5fb97aaf49c452a43
#
_cell.length_a   1.000
_cell.length_b   1.000
_cell.length_c   1.000
_cell.angle_alpha   90.00
_cell.angle_beta   90.00
_cell.angle_gamma   90.00
#
_symmetry.space_group_name_H-M   'P 1'
#
loop_
_entity.id
_entity.type
_entity.pdbx_description
1 polymer ?
#
loop_
_entity_poly.entity_id
_entity_poly.type
_entity_poly.pdbx_seq_one_letter_code
_entity_poly.pdbx_strand_id
1 'polypeptide(L)'
;MYKVVRTALPLLFIAAVYSGGPFYDVFDWGTDWPTWGTLLLIIGIANILCACFDRAEGSPRRLAFWDLVLKLCMIPFYTLIFLYATGIATIMFVIPGLFLAAPFVVVPLLAMSYLLMLATSSYGFAASIRATKRGLLPGSLAALHIALHFFAVADFFSAAVLFLQLRRADKARMASAEASAGAPPQQPTDVQLAND
;
A
#
# COMPACT_ATOMS: atom_id res chain seq x y z
N MET A 1 -3.73 9.78 20.59
CA MET A 1 -2.44 10.06 19.94
C MET A 1 -2.13 9.07 18.81
N TYR A 2 -2.11 7.77 19.05
CA TYR A 2 -1.80 6.72 18.07
C TYR A 2 -2.70 6.73 16.79
N LYS A 3 -4.01 6.98 16.93
CA LYS A 3 -4.94 7.05 15.79
C LYS A 3 -4.61 8.21 14.82
N VAL A 4 -4.12 9.32 15.32
CA VAL A 4 -3.74 10.50 14.51
C VAL A 4 -2.47 10.20 13.71
N VAL A 5 -1.43 9.65 14.34
CA VAL A 5 -0.16 9.28 13.68
C VAL A 5 -0.41 8.33 12.51
N ARG A 6 -1.29 7.37 12.69
CA ARG A 6 -1.65 6.35 11.70
C ARG A 6 -2.36 6.88 10.45
N THR A 7 -3.00 8.04 10.56
CA THR A 7 -3.63 8.71 9.42
C THR A 7 -2.73 9.79 8.84
N ALA A 8 -1.98 10.47 9.69
CA ALA A 8 -1.08 11.54 9.30
C ALA A 8 0.14 11.03 8.52
N LEU A 9 0.67 9.84 8.88
CA LEU A 9 1.91 9.32 8.29
C LEU A 9 1.80 9.00 6.79
N PRO A 10 0.75 8.33 6.28
CA PRO A 10 0.55 8.17 4.83
C PRO A 10 0.39 9.50 4.10
N LEU A 11 -0.32 10.47 4.71
CA LEU A 11 -0.51 11.79 4.12
C LEU A 11 0.81 12.57 4.09
N LEU A 12 1.60 12.49 5.16
CA LEU A 12 2.94 13.08 5.22
C LEU A 12 3.86 12.48 4.17
N PHE A 13 3.76 11.17 3.93
CA PHE A 13 4.52 10.50 2.87
C PHE A 13 4.16 11.04 1.49
N ILE A 14 2.87 11.19 1.18
CA ILE A 14 2.41 11.80 -0.08
C ILE A 14 2.96 13.23 -0.19
N ALA A 15 2.80 14.05 0.85
CA ALA A 15 3.30 15.42 0.86
C ALA A 15 4.82 15.48 0.64
N ALA A 16 5.59 14.59 1.27
CA ALA A 16 7.03 14.51 1.10
C ALA A 16 7.44 14.11 -0.32
N VAL A 17 6.70 13.21 -0.97
CA VAL A 17 6.95 12.83 -2.38
C VAL A 17 6.80 14.03 -3.30
N TYR A 18 5.77 14.86 -3.08
CA TYR A 18 5.46 16.01 -3.92
C TYR A 18 6.21 17.28 -3.52
N SER A 19 6.94 17.31 -2.40
CA SER A 19 7.68 18.49 -1.92
C SER A 19 9.04 18.70 -2.60
N GLY A 20 9.46 17.84 -3.52
CA GLY A 20 10.75 17.96 -4.19
C GLY A 20 10.89 17.03 -5.39
N GLY A 21 12.12 16.73 -5.80
CA GLY A 21 12.40 15.90 -6.96
C GLY A 21 11.85 16.47 -8.26
N PRO A 22 11.06 15.70 -9.03
CA PRO A 22 10.54 16.16 -10.33
C PRO A 22 9.59 17.35 -10.25
N PHE A 23 9.11 17.69 -9.05
CA PHE A 23 8.20 18.83 -8.83
C PHE A 23 8.91 20.09 -8.35
N TYR A 24 10.23 20.04 -8.18
CA TYR A 24 11.05 21.19 -7.75
C TYR A 24 10.77 22.43 -8.58
N ASP A 25 10.83 22.29 -9.91
CA ASP A 25 10.64 23.39 -10.85
C ASP A 25 9.18 23.89 -10.93
N VAL A 26 8.23 23.06 -10.47
CA VAL A 26 6.80 23.40 -10.52
C VAL A 26 6.39 24.27 -9.35
N PHE A 27 6.98 24.05 -8.17
CA PHE A 27 6.53 24.70 -6.92
C PHE A 27 7.50 25.72 -6.35
N ASP A 28 8.72 25.88 -6.89
CA ASP A 28 9.78 26.84 -6.52
C ASP A 28 10.09 26.92 -5.01
N TRP A 29 9.76 25.87 -4.26
CA TRP A 29 9.98 25.74 -2.81
C TRP A 29 10.58 24.39 -2.43
N GLY A 30 11.23 23.80 -3.39
CA GLY A 30 11.76 22.46 -3.25
C GLY A 30 13.03 22.39 -2.43
N THR A 31 13.19 21.28 -1.76
CA THR A 31 14.42 20.85 -1.13
C THR A 31 15.38 20.28 -2.19
N ASP A 32 16.68 20.48 -1.98
CA ASP A 32 17.72 19.85 -2.81
C ASP A 32 17.57 18.31 -2.85
N TRP A 33 18.00 17.70 -3.93
CA TRP A 33 17.81 16.26 -4.17
C TRP A 33 18.29 15.35 -3.03
N PRO A 34 19.47 15.56 -2.40
CA PRO A 34 19.94 14.74 -1.29
C PRO A 34 19.03 14.87 -0.05
N THR A 35 18.65 16.07 0.31
CA THR A 35 17.76 16.33 1.46
C THR A 35 16.38 15.74 1.23
N TRP A 36 15.81 15.93 0.04
CA TRP A 36 14.54 15.35 -0.34
C TRP A 36 14.56 13.81 -0.30
N GLY A 37 15.60 13.17 -0.89
CA GLY A 37 15.76 11.73 -0.87
C GLY A 37 15.90 11.16 0.54
N THR A 38 16.65 11.85 1.40
CA THR A 38 16.81 11.47 2.81
C THR A 38 15.49 11.56 3.57
N LEU A 39 14.73 12.64 3.36
CA LEU A 39 13.40 12.83 3.97
C LEU A 39 12.44 11.72 3.55
N LEU A 40 12.38 11.39 2.25
CA LEU A 40 11.58 10.31 1.72
C LEU A 40 11.95 8.96 2.32
N LEU A 41 13.24 8.68 2.47
CA LEU A 41 13.72 7.45 3.07
C LEU A 41 13.25 7.33 4.53
N ILE A 42 13.43 8.38 5.32
CA ILE A 42 13.01 8.40 6.74
C ILE A 42 11.50 8.21 6.86
N ILE A 43 10.70 8.98 6.12
CA ILE A 43 9.24 8.90 6.16
C ILE A 43 8.76 7.57 5.60
N GLY A 44 9.40 7.05 4.54
CA GLY A 44 9.10 5.74 3.96
C GLY A 44 9.33 4.60 4.96
N ILE A 45 10.48 4.59 5.65
CA ILE A 45 10.77 3.62 6.70
C ILE A 45 9.74 3.75 7.84
N ALA A 46 9.43 4.96 8.28
CA ALA A 46 8.41 5.18 9.31
C ALA A 46 7.04 4.64 8.89
N ASN A 47 6.65 4.78 7.61
CA ASN A 47 5.42 4.20 7.06
C ASN A 47 5.44 2.68 7.11
N ILE A 48 6.53 2.04 6.67
CA ILE A 48 6.69 0.59 6.71
C ILE A 48 6.57 0.08 8.15
N LEU A 49 7.29 0.69 9.08
CA LEU A 49 7.24 0.34 10.49
C LEU A 49 5.83 0.51 11.06
N CYS A 50 5.16 1.62 10.75
CA CYS A 50 3.78 1.85 11.19
C CYS A 50 2.82 0.78 10.64
N ALA A 51 2.94 0.39 9.36
CA ALA A 51 2.12 -0.65 8.77
C ALA A 51 2.38 -2.03 9.40
N CYS A 52 3.64 -2.36 9.70
CA CYS A 52 4.04 -3.64 10.28
C CYS A 52 3.67 -3.74 11.77
N PHE A 53 3.99 -2.71 12.56
CA PHE A 53 3.81 -2.70 14.01
C PHE A 53 2.44 -2.23 14.48
N ASP A 54 1.56 -1.84 13.55
CA ASP A 54 0.20 -1.52 13.91
C ASP A 54 -0.46 -2.73 14.56
N ARG A 55 -0.61 -2.67 15.89
CA ARG A 55 -1.16 -3.77 16.69
C ARG A 55 -2.54 -4.18 16.19
N ALA A 56 -2.87 -5.45 16.42
CA ALA A 56 -4.00 -6.24 15.87
C ALA A 56 -5.42 -5.61 15.84
N GLU A 57 -5.63 -4.44 16.42
CA GLU A 57 -6.91 -3.73 16.43
C GLU A 57 -7.27 -3.04 15.09
N GLY A 58 -6.28 -2.86 14.20
CA GLY A 58 -6.51 -2.25 12.90
C GLY A 58 -7.30 -3.16 11.96
N SER A 59 -8.45 -2.68 11.47
CA SER A 59 -9.21 -3.38 10.43
C SER A 59 -8.33 -3.59 9.18
N PRO A 60 -8.21 -4.84 8.65
CA PRO A 60 -7.49 -5.11 7.41
C PRO A 60 -7.99 -4.26 6.25
N ARG A 61 -9.30 -3.98 6.21
CA ARG A 61 -9.93 -3.11 5.22
C ARG A 61 -9.37 -1.69 5.25
N ARG A 62 -9.08 -1.13 6.42
CA ARG A 62 -8.50 0.21 6.54
C ARG A 62 -7.07 0.26 5.98
N LEU A 63 -6.28 -0.79 6.22
CA LEU A 63 -4.93 -0.88 5.65
C LEU A 63 -4.99 -1.00 4.12
N ALA A 64 -5.86 -1.85 3.58
CA ALA A 64 -6.08 -1.97 2.15
C ALA A 64 -6.60 -0.66 1.52
N PHE A 65 -7.40 0.12 2.24
CA PHE A 65 -7.82 1.45 1.81
C PHE A 65 -6.63 2.41 1.68
N TRP A 66 -5.73 2.45 2.69
CA TRP A 66 -4.54 3.30 2.64
C TRP A 66 -3.56 2.86 1.55
N ASP A 67 -3.40 1.54 1.35
CA ASP A 67 -2.62 0.99 0.24
C ASP A 67 -3.14 1.51 -1.11
N LEU A 68 -4.45 1.43 -1.34
CA LEU A 68 -5.09 1.90 -2.57
C LEU A 68 -4.94 3.43 -2.74
N VAL A 69 -5.16 4.21 -1.69
CA VAL A 69 -5.05 5.68 -1.73
C VAL A 69 -3.62 6.11 -2.04
N LEU A 70 -2.63 5.51 -1.35
CA LEU A 70 -1.22 5.80 -1.60
C LEU A 70 -0.87 5.53 -3.07
N LYS A 71 -1.24 4.37 -3.60
CA LYS A 71 -0.96 4.00 -4.99
C LYS A 71 -1.64 4.93 -5.99
N LEU A 72 -2.90 5.29 -5.74
CA LEU A 72 -3.63 6.23 -6.59
C LEU A 72 -2.95 7.61 -6.61
N CYS A 73 -2.55 8.11 -5.45
CA CYS A 73 -1.84 9.37 -5.33
C CYS A 73 -0.43 9.32 -5.95
N MET A 74 0.20 8.15 -6.04
CA MET A 74 1.52 8.00 -6.64
C MET A 74 1.52 7.86 -8.16
N ILE A 75 0.36 7.66 -8.81
CA ILE A 75 0.28 7.55 -10.29
C ILE A 75 0.88 8.78 -10.99
N PRO A 76 0.52 10.03 -10.66
CA PRO A 76 1.11 11.19 -11.33
C PRO A 76 2.62 11.25 -11.14
N PHE A 77 3.12 10.93 -9.95
CA PHE A 77 4.55 10.87 -9.66
C PHE A 77 5.28 9.86 -10.55
N TYR A 78 4.80 8.62 -10.62
CA TYR A 78 5.41 7.60 -11.47
C TYR A 78 5.34 7.96 -12.96
N THR A 79 4.25 8.58 -13.39
CA THR A 79 4.11 9.06 -14.77
C THR A 79 5.18 10.11 -15.09
N LEU A 80 5.40 11.06 -14.19
CA LEU A 80 6.43 12.08 -14.37
C LEU A 80 7.84 11.48 -14.35
N ILE A 81 8.16 10.62 -13.40
CA ILE A 81 9.46 9.92 -13.36
C ILE A 81 9.70 9.13 -14.64
N PHE A 82 8.68 8.45 -15.15
CA PHE A 82 8.78 7.71 -16.42
C PHE A 82 9.08 8.64 -17.61
N LEU A 83 8.40 9.79 -17.70
CA LEU A 83 8.64 10.78 -18.74
C LEU A 83 10.05 11.37 -18.64
N TYR A 84 10.50 11.74 -17.43
CA TYR A 84 11.87 12.22 -17.19
C TYR A 84 12.92 11.17 -17.56
N ALA A 85 12.76 9.94 -17.08
CA ALA A 85 13.69 8.86 -17.37
C ALA A 85 13.76 8.55 -18.87
N THR A 86 12.62 8.56 -19.56
CA THR A 86 12.55 8.35 -21.01
C THR A 86 13.21 9.50 -21.77
N GLY A 87 12.96 10.74 -21.36
CA GLY A 87 13.59 11.94 -21.95
C GLY A 87 15.11 11.90 -21.79
N ILE A 88 15.60 11.66 -20.58
CA ILE A 88 17.04 11.55 -20.30
C ILE A 88 17.66 10.40 -21.10
N ALA A 89 17.05 9.23 -21.10
CA ALA A 89 17.52 8.09 -21.87
C ALA A 89 17.61 8.42 -23.36
N THR A 90 16.59 9.05 -23.93
CA THR A 90 16.57 9.46 -25.33
C THR A 90 17.73 10.39 -25.65
N ILE A 91 17.96 11.43 -24.85
CA ILE A 91 19.09 12.36 -25.04
C ILE A 91 20.43 11.61 -24.98
N MET A 92 20.59 10.72 -23.99
CA MET A 92 21.81 9.94 -23.81
C MET A 92 22.09 8.97 -24.97
N PHE A 93 21.04 8.43 -25.60
CA PHE A 93 21.20 7.57 -26.78
C PHE A 93 21.52 8.33 -28.06
N VAL A 94 21.03 9.58 -28.19
CA VAL A 94 21.26 10.41 -29.41
C VAL A 94 22.68 10.99 -29.42
N ILE A 95 23.26 11.31 -28.26
CA ILE A 95 24.60 11.91 -28.19
C ILE A 95 25.66 10.81 -28.08
N PRO A 96 26.57 10.70 -29.10
CA PRO A 96 27.63 9.69 -29.07
C PRO A 96 28.48 9.76 -27.81
N GLY A 97 28.67 8.62 -27.15
CA GLY A 97 29.45 8.51 -25.91
C GLY A 97 28.66 8.72 -24.62
N LEU A 98 27.56 9.45 -24.62
CA LEU A 98 26.72 9.62 -23.43
C LEU A 98 25.96 8.34 -23.06
N PHE A 99 25.74 7.44 -24.00
CA PHE A 99 25.03 6.17 -23.72
C PHE A 99 25.76 5.32 -22.65
N LEU A 100 27.10 5.47 -22.50
CA LEU A 100 27.85 4.81 -21.43
C LEU A 100 27.51 5.35 -20.04
N ALA A 101 27.07 6.60 -19.95
CA ALA A 101 26.63 7.21 -18.69
C ALA A 101 25.17 6.91 -18.35
N ALA A 102 24.36 6.46 -19.30
CA ALA A 102 22.94 6.19 -19.11
C ALA A 102 22.63 5.27 -17.92
N PRO A 103 23.35 4.15 -17.68
CA PRO A 103 23.09 3.28 -16.52
C PRO A 103 23.28 4.00 -15.19
N PHE A 104 24.22 4.92 -15.08
CA PHE A 104 24.51 5.66 -13.85
C PHE A 104 23.41 6.65 -13.44
N VAL A 105 22.58 7.04 -14.39
CA VAL A 105 21.44 7.95 -14.16
C VAL A 105 20.13 7.17 -14.06
N VAL A 106 19.89 6.26 -15.01
CA VAL A 106 18.62 5.52 -15.12
C VAL A 106 18.45 4.51 -13.98
N VAL A 107 19.53 3.78 -13.63
CA VAL A 107 19.44 2.76 -12.57
C VAL A 107 19.07 3.36 -11.19
N PRO A 108 19.68 4.46 -10.72
CA PRO A 108 19.25 5.10 -9.46
C PRO A 108 17.80 5.59 -9.50
N LEU A 109 17.33 6.16 -10.62
CA LEU A 109 15.93 6.58 -10.76
C LEU A 109 14.96 5.40 -10.67
N LEU A 110 15.26 4.30 -11.34
CA LEU A 110 14.47 3.07 -11.26
C LEU A 110 14.49 2.49 -9.84
N ALA A 111 15.67 2.42 -9.23
CA ALA A 111 15.82 1.92 -7.85
C ALA A 111 15.01 2.75 -6.86
N MET A 112 15.08 4.08 -6.96
CA MET A 112 14.29 4.99 -6.13
C MET A 112 12.79 4.77 -6.32
N SER A 113 12.33 4.69 -7.56
CA SER A 113 10.93 4.43 -7.88
C SER A 113 10.46 3.09 -7.32
N TYR A 114 11.29 2.05 -7.41
CA TYR A 114 10.98 0.73 -6.88
C TYR A 114 10.94 0.72 -5.35
N LEU A 115 11.86 1.41 -4.67
CA LEU A 115 11.83 1.56 -3.22
C LEU A 115 10.58 2.29 -2.73
N LEU A 116 10.15 3.34 -3.43
CA LEU A 116 8.90 4.05 -3.13
C LEU A 116 7.68 3.13 -3.33
N MET A 117 7.68 2.32 -4.39
CA MET A 117 6.63 1.33 -4.62
C MET A 117 6.57 0.31 -3.48
N LEU A 118 7.70 -0.21 -3.02
CA LEU A 118 7.75 -1.14 -1.88
C LEU A 118 7.26 -0.47 -0.58
N ALA A 119 7.63 0.78 -0.35
CA ALA A 119 7.19 1.53 0.83
C ALA A 119 5.66 1.70 0.86
N THR A 120 5.03 2.03 -0.28
CA THR A 120 3.57 2.12 -0.39
C THR A 120 2.90 0.76 -0.24
N SER A 121 3.46 -0.31 -0.82
CA SER A 121 2.91 -1.67 -0.79
C SER A 121 2.98 -2.33 0.59
N SER A 122 3.73 -1.77 1.54
CA SER A 122 3.79 -2.28 2.92
C SER A 122 2.43 -2.36 3.61
N TYR A 123 1.52 -1.44 3.30
CA TYR A 123 0.13 -1.45 3.79
C TYR A 123 -0.66 -2.62 3.20
N GLY A 124 -0.47 -2.93 1.93
CA GLY A 124 -1.09 -4.08 1.24
C GLY A 124 -0.60 -5.41 1.81
N PHE A 125 0.71 -5.55 2.07
CA PHE A 125 1.29 -6.71 2.75
C PHE A 125 0.68 -6.91 4.13
N ALA A 126 0.66 -5.86 4.95
CA ALA A 126 0.08 -5.91 6.29
C ALA A 126 -1.43 -6.23 6.27
N ALA A 127 -2.18 -5.69 5.29
CA ALA A 127 -3.59 -5.98 5.10
C ALA A 127 -3.82 -7.45 4.76
N SER A 128 -3.06 -8.01 3.80
CA SER A 128 -3.16 -9.40 3.34
C SER A 128 -2.85 -10.38 4.47
N ILE A 129 -1.75 -10.19 5.20
CA ILE A 129 -1.36 -11.04 6.33
C ILE A 129 -2.42 -11.01 7.44
N ARG A 130 -2.96 -9.83 7.76
CA ARG A 130 -3.99 -9.71 8.81
C ARG A 130 -5.34 -10.26 8.39
N ALA A 131 -5.69 -10.10 7.12
CA ALA A 131 -6.91 -10.69 6.57
C ALA A 131 -6.89 -12.21 6.68
N THR A 132 -5.76 -12.84 6.39
CA THR A 132 -5.58 -14.29 6.55
C THR A 132 -5.67 -14.71 8.01
N LYS A 133 -4.98 -14.01 8.91
CA LYS A 133 -5.05 -14.30 10.37
C LYS A 133 -6.47 -14.18 10.94
N ARG A 134 -7.32 -13.38 10.34
CA ARG A 134 -8.73 -13.21 10.75
C ARG A 134 -9.70 -14.13 10.00
N GLY A 135 -9.21 -15.01 9.13
CA GLY A 135 -10.04 -15.90 8.31
C GLY A 135 -10.89 -15.17 7.27
N LEU A 136 -10.53 -13.93 6.90
CA LEU A 136 -11.24 -13.14 5.88
C LEU A 136 -10.75 -13.46 4.47
N LEU A 137 -9.53 -13.99 4.36
CA LEU A 137 -8.88 -14.32 3.08
C LEU A 137 -8.17 -15.67 3.20
N PRO A 138 -8.31 -16.58 2.22
CA PRO A 138 -7.52 -17.80 2.19
C PRO A 138 -6.03 -17.47 1.99
N GLY A 139 -5.15 -18.27 2.60
CA GLY A 139 -3.70 -18.02 2.58
C GLY A 139 -3.10 -17.98 1.18
N SER A 140 -3.59 -18.83 0.27
CA SER A 140 -3.17 -18.85 -1.14
C SER A 140 -3.45 -17.53 -1.86
N LEU A 141 -4.63 -16.93 -1.62
CA LEU A 141 -5.02 -15.67 -2.22
C LEU A 141 -4.22 -14.49 -1.62
N ALA A 142 -3.92 -14.53 -0.32
CA ALA A 142 -3.05 -13.55 0.31
C ALA A 142 -1.61 -13.62 -0.25
N ALA A 143 -1.07 -14.83 -0.44
CA ALA A 143 0.23 -15.02 -1.07
C ALA A 143 0.26 -14.48 -2.51
N LEU A 144 -0.81 -14.69 -3.28
CA LEU A 144 -0.96 -14.14 -4.62
C LEU A 144 -0.94 -12.60 -4.59
N HIS A 145 -1.70 -11.96 -3.69
CA HIS A 145 -1.69 -10.52 -3.54
C HIS A 145 -0.29 -10.00 -3.17
N ILE A 146 0.40 -10.67 -2.24
CA ILE A 146 1.78 -10.31 -1.86
C ILE A 146 2.72 -10.41 -3.07
N ALA A 147 2.63 -11.47 -3.87
CA ALA A 147 3.44 -11.63 -5.07
C ALA A 147 3.14 -10.55 -6.13
N LEU A 148 1.87 -10.18 -6.32
CA LEU A 148 1.47 -9.15 -7.27
C LEU A 148 1.98 -7.76 -6.89
N HIS A 149 2.22 -7.49 -5.60
CA HIS A 149 2.79 -6.23 -5.12
C HIS A 149 4.25 -5.98 -5.54
N PHE A 150 4.94 -6.99 -6.07
CA PHE A 150 6.28 -6.81 -6.66
C PHE A 150 6.26 -6.33 -8.12
N PHE A 151 5.09 -6.31 -8.76
CA PHE A 151 4.93 -5.88 -10.14
C PHE A 151 4.14 -4.57 -10.20
N ALA A 152 4.75 -3.48 -10.64
CA ALA A 152 4.21 -2.12 -10.54
C ALA A 152 2.78 -1.96 -11.07
N VAL A 153 2.46 -2.54 -12.24
CA VAL A 153 1.11 -2.47 -12.82
C VAL A 153 0.14 -3.39 -12.07
N ALA A 154 0.58 -4.63 -11.78
CA ALA A 154 -0.23 -5.61 -11.07
C ALA A 154 -0.50 -5.19 -9.61
N ASP A 155 0.43 -4.45 -9.01
CA ASP A 155 0.36 -3.88 -7.67
C ASP A 155 -0.88 -2.99 -7.47
N PHE A 156 -1.14 -2.10 -8.42
CA PHE A 156 -2.32 -1.23 -8.37
C PHE A 156 -3.63 -2.03 -8.45
N PHE A 157 -3.73 -2.97 -9.40
CA PHE A 157 -4.93 -3.81 -9.53
C PHE A 157 -5.10 -4.72 -8.32
N SER A 158 -4.02 -5.27 -7.79
CA SER A 158 -4.03 -6.08 -6.57
C SER A 158 -4.58 -5.31 -5.37
N ALA A 159 -4.15 -4.06 -5.18
CA ALA A 159 -4.64 -3.19 -4.11
C ALA A 159 -6.15 -2.92 -4.23
N ALA A 160 -6.64 -2.63 -5.44
CA ALA A 160 -8.06 -2.39 -5.68
C ALA A 160 -8.90 -3.65 -5.41
N VAL A 161 -8.46 -4.81 -5.92
CA VAL A 161 -9.14 -6.09 -5.71
C VAL A 161 -9.14 -6.48 -4.23
N LEU A 162 -8.01 -6.37 -3.55
CA LEU A 162 -7.88 -6.65 -2.12
C LEU A 162 -8.83 -5.78 -1.29
N PHE A 163 -8.89 -4.49 -1.57
CA PHE A 163 -9.82 -3.57 -0.88
C PHE A 163 -11.27 -3.98 -1.08
N LEU A 164 -11.68 -4.31 -2.31
CA LEU A 164 -13.04 -4.73 -2.63
C LEU A 164 -13.42 -6.06 -1.95
N GLN A 165 -12.50 -7.02 -1.93
CA GLN A 165 -12.69 -8.32 -1.26
C GLN A 165 -12.90 -8.14 0.24
N LEU A 166 -12.04 -7.34 0.90
CA LEU A 166 -12.14 -7.08 2.33
C LEU A 166 -13.41 -6.28 2.68
N ARG A 167 -13.82 -5.35 1.81
CA ARG A 167 -15.08 -4.63 1.98
C ARG A 167 -16.29 -5.57 1.92
N ARG A 168 -16.29 -6.55 1.00
CA ARG A 168 -17.35 -7.55 0.88
C ARG A 168 -17.36 -8.50 2.08
N ALA A 169 -16.20 -8.97 2.53
CA ALA A 169 -16.07 -9.85 3.69
C ALA A 169 -16.55 -9.18 4.98
N ASP A 170 -16.22 -7.90 5.20
CA ASP A 170 -16.71 -7.14 6.36
C ASP A 170 -18.24 -6.99 6.35
N LYS A 171 -18.83 -6.69 5.18
CA LYS A 171 -20.30 -6.59 5.05
C LYS A 171 -20.99 -7.92 5.33
N ALA A 172 -20.47 -9.03 4.80
CA ALA A 172 -21.03 -10.36 5.05
C ALA A 172 -20.97 -10.72 6.54
N ARG A 173 -19.88 -10.38 7.22
CA ARG A 173 -19.74 -10.60 8.67
C ARG A 173 -20.75 -9.81 9.49
N MET A 174 -20.98 -8.54 9.15
CA MET A 174 -21.97 -7.72 9.85
C MET A 174 -23.36 -8.27 9.66
N ALA A 175 -23.75 -8.64 8.44
CA ALA A 175 -25.04 -9.25 8.15
C ALA A 175 -25.27 -10.57 8.91
N SER A 176 -24.22 -11.42 9.01
CA SER A 176 -24.31 -12.67 9.80
C SER A 176 -24.46 -12.41 11.29
N ALA A 177 -23.79 -11.38 11.83
CA ALA A 177 -23.91 -11.01 13.24
C ALA A 177 -25.30 -10.48 13.56
N GLU A 178 -25.89 -9.65 12.70
CA GLU A 178 -27.26 -9.14 12.84
C GLU A 178 -28.28 -10.28 12.79
N ALA A 179 -28.12 -11.23 11.85
CA ALA A 179 -28.99 -12.40 11.74
C ALA A 179 -28.93 -13.29 13.00
N SER A 180 -27.73 -13.45 13.58
CA SER A 180 -27.53 -14.23 14.82
C SER A 180 -28.13 -13.52 16.05
N ALA A 181 -28.07 -12.19 16.09
CA ALA A 181 -28.61 -11.40 17.21
C ALA A 181 -30.16 -11.36 17.18
N GLY A 182 -30.78 -11.48 16.01
CA GLY A 182 -32.24 -11.54 15.84
C GLY A 182 -32.85 -12.94 15.99
N ALA A 183 -32.03 -13.99 16.09
CA ALA A 183 -32.54 -15.34 16.30
C ALA A 183 -33.08 -15.49 17.73
N PRO A 184 -34.32 -15.99 17.92
CA PRO A 184 -34.84 -16.25 19.26
C PRO A 184 -33.92 -17.26 19.99
N PRO A 185 -33.76 -17.13 21.32
CA PRO A 185 -32.95 -18.05 22.08
C PRO A 185 -33.44 -19.49 21.83
N GLN A 186 -32.55 -20.32 21.32
CA GLN A 186 -32.87 -21.74 21.16
C GLN A 186 -33.21 -22.28 22.56
N GLN A 187 -34.48 -22.66 22.76
CA GLN A 187 -34.87 -23.37 23.96
C GLN A 187 -33.97 -24.61 24.07
N PRO A 188 -33.39 -24.88 25.23
CA PRO A 188 -32.69 -26.13 25.46
C PRO A 188 -33.66 -27.25 25.08
N THR A 189 -33.32 -28.02 24.07
CA THR A 189 -34.02 -29.26 23.79
C THR A 189 -33.81 -30.12 25.01
N ASP A 190 -34.81 -30.19 25.86
CA ASP A 190 -34.84 -31.14 26.97
C ASP A 190 -34.53 -32.51 26.38
N VAL A 191 -33.28 -32.92 26.55
CA VAL A 191 -32.91 -34.30 26.36
C VAL A 191 -33.73 -35.07 27.37
N GLN A 192 -34.90 -35.55 26.92
CA GLN A 192 -35.64 -36.56 27.63
C GLN A 192 -34.66 -37.72 27.87
N LEU A 193 -34.13 -37.74 29.10
CA LEU A 193 -33.60 -38.97 29.69
C LEU A 193 -34.77 -39.93 29.72
N ALA A 194 -34.94 -40.71 28.63
CA ALA A 194 -35.69 -41.94 28.69
C ALA A 194 -34.86 -42.89 29.55
N ASN A 195 -35.19 -42.92 30.84
CA ASN A 195 -34.94 -44.04 31.67
C ASN A 195 -35.82 -45.20 31.16
N ASP A 196 -35.18 -46.28 30.72
CA ASP A 196 -35.63 -47.64 30.94
C ASP A 196 -34.40 -48.57 31.00
#